data_093ce5894d47456c4b45c633238d12dc
#
_entry.id   093ce5894d47456c4b45c633238d12dc
#
_cell.length_a   1.000
_cell.length_b   1.000
_cell.length_c   1.000
_cell.angle_alpha   90.00
_cell.angle_beta   90.00
_cell.angle_gamma   90.00
#
_symmetry.space_group_name_H-M   'P 1'
#
loop_
_entity.id
_entity.type
_entity.pdbx_description
1 polymer ?
#
loop_
_entity_poly.entity_id
_entity_poly.type
_entity_poly.pdbx_seq_one_letter_code
_entity_poly.pdbx_strand_id
1 'polypeptide(L)'
;MPCFGTTDRTYENACLLAKTLGTTLREVDIRESVTRHFTDIGQDMECHDVTYENGQARERTQVLMDIANKENALVIGTGDMSELALGWATYNGDHMSMYGVNAGVPKTLVRHLVAYYADTCNNAELTAVLKDVLDTPVSPELLPPVEGNIAQKTEDLVGPYELHDFFLYYMLRCGYAPDKVYRIARETFEGKYDDPTIRKWLKNFYRRFFTQQFNRSCLPDGPKVGSVALSPRGDLRMPSDACARIWLDQLEEI
;
A
#
# COMPACT_ATOMS: atom_id res chain seq x y z
N MET A 1 11.20 -7.51 -10.58
CA MET A 1 10.29 -7.84 -11.72
C MET A 1 9.89 -6.53 -12.40
N PRO A 2 10.74 -5.99 -13.30
CA PRO A 2 10.40 -4.78 -14.04
C PRO A 2 9.22 -5.04 -14.99
N CYS A 3 8.38 -4.01 -15.17
CA CYS A 3 7.29 -3.99 -16.12
C CYS A 3 7.10 -2.56 -16.66
N PHE A 4 5.99 -2.27 -17.30
CA PHE A 4 5.78 -1.02 -18.05
C PHE A 4 5.84 0.25 -17.21
N GLY A 5 5.50 0.19 -15.92
CA GLY A 5 5.51 1.34 -15.00
C GLY A 5 6.77 1.50 -14.16
N THR A 6 7.75 0.61 -14.27
CA THR A 6 8.96 0.66 -13.45
C THR A 6 9.88 1.78 -13.93
N THR A 7 10.19 2.75 -13.05
CA THR A 7 11.14 3.83 -13.35
C THR A 7 12.58 3.39 -13.14
N ASP A 8 13.54 4.03 -13.84
CA ASP A 8 14.97 3.73 -13.69
C ASP A 8 15.43 3.93 -12.25
N ARG A 9 14.98 5.01 -11.59
CA ARG A 9 15.31 5.32 -10.19
C ARG A 9 14.88 4.20 -9.26
N THR A 10 13.65 3.73 -9.38
CA THR A 10 13.13 2.64 -8.53
C THR A 10 13.86 1.32 -8.79
N TYR A 11 14.16 1.04 -10.05
CA TYR A 11 14.93 -0.14 -10.44
C TYR A 11 16.34 -0.12 -9.84
N GLU A 12 17.07 0.98 -10.01
CA GLU A 12 18.41 1.15 -9.46
C GLU A 12 18.44 1.07 -7.94
N ASN A 13 17.51 1.75 -7.26
CA ASN A 13 17.36 1.67 -5.81
C ASN A 13 17.08 0.24 -5.33
N ALA A 14 16.21 -0.50 -5.99
CA ALA A 14 15.92 -1.88 -5.62
C ALA A 14 17.16 -2.79 -5.77
N CYS A 15 17.90 -2.65 -6.85
CA CYS A 15 19.13 -3.40 -7.09
C CYS A 15 20.22 -3.06 -6.06
N LEU A 16 20.44 -1.78 -5.81
CA LEU A 16 21.43 -1.30 -4.85
C LEU A 16 21.09 -1.72 -3.43
N LEU A 17 19.82 -1.58 -3.04
CA LEU A 17 19.34 -1.99 -1.72
C LEU A 17 19.53 -3.49 -1.50
N ALA A 18 19.12 -4.33 -2.46
CA ALA A 18 19.30 -5.78 -2.36
C ALA A 18 20.79 -6.17 -2.21
N LYS A 19 21.66 -5.54 -3.01
CA LYS A 19 23.11 -5.75 -2.95
C LYS A 19 23.68 -5.32 -1.59
N THR A 20 23.34 -4.13 -1.12
CA THR A 20 23.90 -3.56 0.11
C THR A 20 23.42 -4.30 1.38
N LEU A 21 22.20 -4.85 1.33
CA LEU A 21 21.67 -5.72 2.38
C LEU A 21 22.23 -7.16 2.30
N GLY A 22 22.99 -7.50 1.26
CA GLY A 22 23.56 -8.85 1.07
C GLY A 22 22.51 -9.91 0.75
N THR A 23 21.36 -9.52 0.19
CA THR A 23 20.32 -10.46 -0.22
C THR A 23 20.56 -10.98 -1.64
N THR A 24 20.03 -12.16 -1.95
CA THR A 24 20.07 -12.70 -3.32
C THR A 24 19.08 -11.93 -4.21
N LEU A 25 19.59 -11.24 -5.22
CA LEU A 25 18.76 -10.57 -6.21
C LEU A 25 18.46 -11.53 -7.36
N ARG A 26 17.18 -11.70 -7.68
CA ARG A 26 16.73 -12.39 -8.90
C ARG A 26 15.86 -11.42 -9.70
N GLU A 27 16.23 -11.19 -10.93
CA GLU A 27 15.46 -10.39 -11.87
C GLU A 27 14.65 -11.29 -12.80
N VAL A 28 13.37 -10.95 -12.97
CA VAL A 28 12.46 -11.59 -13.92
C VAL A 28 11.73 -10.49 -14.67
N ASP A 29 12.00 -10.35 -15.97
CA ASP A 29 11.26 -9.45 -16.82
C ASP A 29 9.91 -10.09 -17.16
N ILE A 30 8.84 -9.43 -16.74
CA ILE A 30 7.46 -9.96 -16.93
C ILE A 30 6.73 -9.31 -18.11
N ARG A 31 7.37 -8.42 -18.88
CA ARG A 31 6.71 -7.68 -19.96
C ARG A 31 6.13 -8.58 -21.04
N GLU A 32 6.85 -9.64 -21.44
CA GLU A 32 6.36 -10.58 -22.45
C GLU A 32 5.15 -11.38 -21.96
N SER A 33 5.19 -11.87 -20.71
CA SER A 33 4.08 -12.60 -20.09
C SER A 33 2.82 -11.73 -20.01
N VAL A 34 2.96 -10.49 -19.53
CA VAL A 34 1.84 -9.54 -19.42
C VAL A 34 1.30 -9.18 -20.81
N THR A 35 2.16 -8.92 -21.80
CA THR A 35 1.75 -8.63 -23.17
C THR A 35 0.97 -9.81 -23.78
N ARG A 36 1.46 -11.02 -23.56
CA ARG A 36 0.76 -12.23 -24.01
C ARG A 36 -0.60 -12.37 -23.35
N HIS A 37 -0.65 -12.21 -22.03
CA HIS A 37 -1.90 -12.25 -21.27
C HIS A 37 -2.91 -11.21 -21.79
N PHE A 38 -2.49 -9.97 -22.02
CA PHE A 38 -3.35 -8.91 -22.55
C PHE A 38 -3.90 -9.25 -23.95
N THR A 39 -3.04 -9.82 -24.80
CA THR A 39 -3.47 -10.32 -26.11
C THR A 39 -4.57 -11.38 -25.98
N ASP A 40 -4.38 -12.34 -25.07
CA ASP A 40 -5.31 -13.45 -24.88
C ASP A 40 -6.69 -13.03 -24.36
N ILE A 41 -6.75 -11.96 -23.54
CA ILE A 41 -8.02 -11.39 -23.01
C ILE A 41 -8.58 -10.25 -23.86
N GLY A 42 -7.89 -9.84 -24.94
CA GLY A 42 -8.31 -8.73 -25.79
C GLY A 42 -8.15 -7.35 -25.16
N GLN A 43 -7.24 -7.18 -24.18
CA GLN A 43 -6.91 -5.88 -23.60
C GLN A 43 -6.04 -5.08 -24.56
N ASP A 44 -6.42 -3.84 -24.83
CA ASP A 44 -5.60 -2.90 -25.60
C ASP A 44 -4.44 -2.38 -24.74
N MET A 45 -3.22 -2.48 -25.24
CA MET A 45 -1.99 -2.02 -24.57
C MET A 45 -1.96 -0.49 -24.35
N GLU A 46 -2.69 0.26 -25.15
CA GLU A 46 -2.79 1.72 -25.00
C GLU A 46 -3.90 2.14 -24.03
N CYS A 47 -4.76 1.20 -23.62
CA CYS A 47 -5.80 1.44 -22.62
C CYS A 47 -5.24 1.20 -21.20
N HIS A 48 -4.75 2.25 -20.57
CA HIS A 48 -4.14 2.22 -19.24
C HIS A 48 -5.19 2.25 -18.12
N ASP A 49 -6.11 1.32 -18.15
CA ASP A 49 -7.19 1.15 -17.18
C ASP A 49 -6.80 0.23 -16.00
N VAL A 50 -7.77 -0.06 -15.13
CA VAL A 50 -7.59 -0.97 -13.99
C VAL A 50 -7.19 -2.39 -14.42
N THR A 51 -7.52 -2.84 -15.63
CA THR A 51 -7.12 -4.15 -16.16
C THR A 51 -5.63 -4.15 -16.47
N TYR A 52 -5.15 -3.07 -17.08
CA TYR A 52 -3.74 -2.87 -17.37
C TYR A 52 -2.88 -2.86 -16.10
N GLU A 53 -3.31 -2.14 -15.06
CA GLU A 53 -2.61 -2.11 -13.78
C GLU A 53 -2.65 -3.48 -13.08
N ASN A 54 -3.84 -4.04 -12.91
CA ASN A 54 -4.03 -5.27 -12.16
C ASN A 54 -3.39 -6.50 -12.82
N GLY A 55 -3.33 -6.54 -14.17
CA GLY A 55 -2.65 -7.61 -14.89
C GLY A 55 -1.18 -7.72 -14.52
N GLN A 56 -0.48 -6.60 -14.46
CA GLN A 56 0.93 -6.55 -14.06
C GLN A 56 1.13 -6.97 -12.59
N ALA A 57 0.28 -6.49 -11.68
CA ALA A 57 0.37 -6.83 -10.27
C ALA A 57 0.15 -8.33 -10.01
N ARG A 58 -0.81 -8.95 -10.71
CA ARG A 58 -1.07 -10.39 -10.59
C ARG A 58 0.03 -11.24 -11.18
N GLU A 59 0.63 -10.84 -12.30
CA GLU A 59 1.78 -11.54 -12.88
C GLU A 59 2.96 -11.57 -11.91
N ARG A 60 3.27 -10.45 -11.25
CA ARG A 60 4.30 -10.42 -10.19
C ARG A 60 4.01 -11.42 -9.08
N THR A 61 2.77 -11.49 -8.65
CA THR A 61 2.34 -12.42 -7.58
C THR A 61 2.48 -13.87 -8.02
N GLN A 62 2.05 -14.21 -9.24
CA GLN A 62 2.18 -15.55 -9.80
C GLN A 62 3.66 -15.98 -9.83
N VAL A 63 4.53 -15.15 -10.38
CA VAL A 63 5.98 -15.43 -10.45
C VAL A 63 6.58 -15.67 -9.06
N LEU A 64 6.20 -14.84 -8.06
CA LEU A 64 6.69 -15.02 -6.68
C LEU A 64 6.24 -16.34 -6.06
N MET A 65 4.96 -16.70 -6.23
CA MET A 65 4.42 -17.94 -5.68
C MET A 65 5.05 -19.19 -6.33
N ASP A 66 5.27 -19.15 -7.65
CA ASP A 66 5.89 -20.27 -8.38
C ASP A 66 7.39 -20.42 -8.04
N ILE A 67 8.10 -19.31 -7.86
CA ILE A 67 9.48 -19.33 -7.36
C ILE A 67 9.53 -19.91 -5.95
N ALA A 68 8.63 -19.50 -5.06
CA ALA A 68 8.57 -20.02 -3.70
C ALA A 68 8.33 -21.53 -3.70
N ASN A 69 7.42 -22.04 -4.54
CA ASN A 69 7.20 -23.48 -4.71
C ASN A 69 8.46 -24.19 -5.19
N LYS A 70 9.13 -23.64 -6.21
CA LYS A 70 10.34 -24.24 -6.78
C LYS A 70 11.51 -24.30 -5.79
N GLU A 71 11.65 -23.28 -4.96
CA GLU A 71 12.76 -23.16 -4.00
C GLU A 71 12.41 -23.71 -2.61
N ASN A 72 11.21 -24.28 -2.43
CA ASN A 72 10.68 -24.70 -1.12
C ASN A 72 10.78 -23.58 -0.08
N ALA A 73 10.33 -22.40 -0.45
CA ALA A 73 10.37 -21.16 0.30
C ALA A 73 8.97 -20.61 0.55
N LEU A 74 8.88 -19.50 1.25
CA LEU A 74 7.61 -18.77 1.42
C LEU A 74 7.74 -17.32 0.95
N VAL A 75 6.63 -16.77 0.46
CA VAL A 75 6.54 -15.36 0.05
C VAL A 75 6.24 -14.49 1.26
N ILE A 76 7.11 -13.52 1.52
CA ILE A 76 6.91 -12.48 2.53
C ILE A 76 6.23 -11.29 1.86
N GLY A 77 5.06 -10.91 2.37
CA GLY A 77 4.31 -9.74 1.91
C GLY A 77 4.84 -8.45 2.53
N THR A 78 4.83 -7.40 1.72
CA THR A 78 5.33 -6.07 2.10
C THR A 78 4.24 -5.05 2.34
N GLY A 79 2.97 -5.37 2.05
CA GLY A 79 1.83 -4.49 2.30
C GLY A 79 1.73 -4.08 3.77
N ASP A 80 1.53 -2.80 4.01
CA ASP A 80 1.40 -2.26 5.36
C ASP A 80 -0.06 -2.07 5.80
N MET A 81 -0.24 -1.76 7.09
CA MET A 81 -1.58 -1.64 7.69
C MET A 81 -2.42 -0.53 7.04
N SER A 82 -1.83 0.55 6.58
CA SER A 82 -2.55 1.67 5.95
C SER A 82 -3.10 1.31 4.58
N GLU A 83 -2.31 0.60 3.77
CA GLU A 83 -2.74 0.05 2.49
C GLU A 83 -3.88 -0.96 2.69
N LEU A 84 -3.75 -1.83 3.68
CA LEU A 84 -4.78 -2.81 4.03
C LEU A 84 -6.06 -2.16 4.54
N ALA A 85 -5.96 -1.07 5.31
CA ALA A 85 -7.13 -0.32 5.78
C ALA A 85 -7.92 0.29 4.62
N LEU A 86 -7.22 0.88 3.66
CA LEU A 86 -7.82 1.53 2.49
C LEU A 86 -8.18 0.55 1.38
N GLY A 87 -7.74 -0.71 1.46
CA GLY A 87 -7.82 -1.66 0.37
C GLY A 87 -7.08 -1.16 -0.89
N TRP A 88 -5.95 -0.50 -0.69
CA TRP A 88 -5.11 0.01 -1.77
C TRP A 88 -4.12 -1.07 -2.20
N ALA A 89 -4.65 -2.06 -2.89
CA ALA A 89 -3.93 -3.20 -3.43
C ALA A 89 -4.77 -3.89 -4.51
N THR A 90 -4.11 -4.54 -5.45
CA THR A 90 -4.79 -5.38 -6.44
C THR A 90 -5.29 -6.66 -5.77
N TYR A 91 -6.60 -6.92 -5.86
CA TYR A 91 -7.17 -8.18 -5.37
C TYR A 91 -6.51 -9.38 -6.07
N ASN A 92 -6.06 -10.36 -5.27
CA ASN A 92 -5.24 -11.49 -5.72
C ASN A 92 -3.96 -11.08 -6.48
N GLY A 93 -3.40 -9.92 -6.12
CA GLY A 93 -2.14 -9.39 -6.62
C GLY A 93 -1.17 -9.11 -5.48
N ASP A 94 -0.72 -7.89 -5.39
CA ASP A 94 0.34 -7.43 -4.48
C ASP A 94 0.05 -7.59 -2.98
N HIS A 95 -1.22 -7.70 -2.56
CA HIS A 95 -1.56 -8.01 -1.17
C HIS A 95 -1.45 -9.51 -0.82
N MET A 96 -1.26 -10.38 -1.80
CA MET A 96 -1.16 -11.82 -1.58
C MET A 96 0.26 -12.23 -1.21
N SER A 97 0.38 -12.94 -0.10
CA SER A 97 1.62 -13.52 0.38
C SER A 97 1.31 -14.67 1.35
N MET A 98 2.34 -15.38 1.76
CA MET A 98 2.18 -16.43 2.77
C MET A 98 2.29 -15.87 4.20
N TYR A 99 2.98 -14.72 4.37
CA TYR A 99 3.10 -14.02 5.65
C TYR A 99 3.31 -12.52 5.44
N GLY A 100 2.51 -11.67 6.07
CA GLY A 100 2.56 -10.21 5.95
C GLY A 100 3.29 -9.56 7.12
N VAL A 101 4.59 -9.31 6.99
CA VAL A 101 5.41 -8.78 8.09
C VAL A 101 5.02 -7.38 8.55
N ASN A 102 4.51 -6.55 7.63
CA ASN A 102 4.11 -5.16 7.91
C ASN A 102 2.60 -4.99 8.12
N ALA A 103 1.82 -6.08 8.15
CA ALA A 103 0.36 -6.00 8.28
C ALA A 103 -0.13 -5.28 9.56
N GLY A 104 0.70 -5.24 10.62
CA GLY A 104 0.45 -4.52 11.86
C GLY A 104 1.16 -3.18 12.01
N VAL A 105 1.78 -2.64 10.94
CA VAL A 105 2.59 -1.41 10.97
C VAL A 105 1.99 -0.39 9.99
N PRO A 106 1.56 0.81 10.44
CA PRO A 106 1.05 1.84 9.54
C PRO A 106 2.16 2.44 8.67
N LYS A 107 1.82 2.97 7.49
CA LYS A 107 2.75 3.55 6.51
C LYS A 107 3.65 4.61 7.11
N THR A 108 3.10 5.49 7.95
CA THR A 108 3.87 6.54 8.63
C THR A 108 4.94 5.96 9.55
N LEU A 109 4.63 4.88 10.27
CA LEU A 109 5.60 4.19 11.12
C LEU A 109 6.64 3.42 10.29
N VAL A 110 6.26 2.79 9.17
CA VAL A 110 7.22 2.16 8.25
C VAL A 110 8.26 3.18 7.79
N ARG A 111 7.83 4.36 7.34
CA ARG A 111 8.74 5.45 6.95
C ARG A 111 9.67 5.87 8.08
N HIS A 112 9.13 6.01 9.29
CA HIS A 112 9.92 6.36 10.47
C HIS A 112 10.97 5.28 10.82
N LEU A 113 10.61 4.00 10.75
CA LEU A 113 11.53 2.89 11.01
C LEU A 113 12.65 2.81 9.96
N VAL A 114 12.33 3.05 8.69
CA VAL A 114 13.34 3.12 7.61
C VAL A 114 14.28 4.29 7.83
N ALA A 115 13.77 5.48 8.19
CA ALA A 115 14.60 6.64 8.52
C ALA A 115 15.53 6.38 9.71
N TYR A 116 14.98 5.80 10.78
CA TYR A 116 15.77 5.41 11.96
C TYR A 116 16.89 4.42 11.60
N TYR A 117 16.57 3.42 10.78
CA TYR A 117 17.58 2.44 10.36
C TYR A 117 18.62 3.08 9.45
N ALA A 118 18.25 3.97 8.54
CA ALA A 118 19.18 4.73 7.71
C ALA A 118 20.19 5.53 8.55
N ASP A 119 19.74 6.13 9.65
CA ASP A 119 20.59 6.93 10.54
C ASP A 119 21.46 6.08 11.48
N THR A 120 21.14 4.80 11.71
CA THR A 120 21.81 3.94 12.69
C THR A 120 22.57 2.75 12.12
N CYS A 121 22.41 2.43 10.83
CA CYS A 121 23.00 1.22 10.23
C CYS A 121 24.53 1.26 10.06
N ASN A 122 25.17 2.41 10.29
CA ASN A 122 26.63 2.62 10.15
C ASN A 122 27.19 2.20 8.78
N ASN A 123 26.42 2.33 7.71
CA ASN A 123 26.81 2.04 6.35
C ASN A 123 26.37 3.19 5.43
N ALA A 124 27.31 3.96 4.93
CA ALA A 124 27.02 5.17 4.15
C ALA A 124 26.27 4.89 2.83
N GLU A 125 26.58 3.79 2.15
CA GLU A 125 25.88 3.39 0.91
C GLU A 125 24.42 3.00 1.20
N LEU A 126 24.20 2.22 2.26
CA LEU A 126 22.86 1.83 2.70
C LEU A 126 22.05 3.05 3.17
N THR A 127 22.69 3.96 3.94
CA THR A 127 22.06 5.22 4.35
C THR A 127 21.60 6.03 3.14
N ALA A 128 22.42 6.16 2.13
CA ALA A 128 22.11 6.95 0.93
C ALA A 128 20.91 6.36 0.16
N VAL A 129 20.92 5.05 -0.11
CA VAL A 129 19.81 4.42 -0.83
C VAL A 129 18.51 4.42 -0.04
N LEU A 130 18.54 4.22 1.28
CA LEU A 130 17.34 4.27 2.11
C LEU A 130 16.73 5.68 2.15
N LYS A 131 17.56 6.73 2.21
CA LYS A 131 17.09 8.13 2.12
C LYS A 131 16.50 8.43 0.76
N ASP A 132 17.10 7.96 -0.32
CA ASP A 132 16.54 8.13 -1.67
C ASP A 132 15.20 7.40 -1.84
N VAL A 133 15.05 6.20 -1.26
CA VAL A 133 13.76 5.48 -1.22
C VAL A 133 12.70 6.28 -0.43
N LEU A 134 13.06 6.90 0.70
CA LEU A 134 12.15 7.73 1.49
C LEU A 134 11.72 9.00 0.75
N ASP A 135 12.59 9.56 -0.08
CA ASP A 135 12.33 10.75 -0.90
C ASP A 135 11.57 10.43 -2.21
N THR A 136 11.46 9.14 -2.54
CA THR A 136 10.68 8.70 -3.70
C THR A 136 9.19 8.75 -3.37
N PRO A 137 8.35 9.41 -4.20
CA PRO A 137 6.90 9.42 -3.99
C PRO A 137 6.32 8.01 -4.01
N VAL A 138 5.38 7.73 -3.10
CA VAL A 138 4.68 6.42 -3.09
C VAL A 138 3.82 6.29 -4.33
N SER A 139 4.04 5.22 -5.10
CA SER A 139 3.32 4.92 -6.34
C SER A 139 3.23 3.40 -6.53
N PRO A 140 2.15 2.90 -7.13
CA PRO A 140 2.07 1.50 -7.54
C PRO A 140 3.00 1.17 -8.73
N GLU A 141 3.50 2.18 -9.45
CA GLU A 141 4.37 2.06 -10.63
C GLU A 141 3.87 1.03 -11.66
N LEU A 142 2.58 1.11 -11.97
CA LEU A 142 1.90 0.24 -12.92
C LEU A 142 1.59 0.97 -14.24
N LEU A 143 1.52 2.31 -14.21
CA LEU A 143 1.36 3.14 -15.39
C LEU A 143 2.72 3.54 -15.98
N PRO A 144 2.85 3.61 -17.33
CA PRO A 144 4.08 4.08 -17.96
C PRO A 144 4.52 5.43 -17.41
N PRO A 145 5.83 5.62 -17.14
CA PRO A 145 6.32 6.90 -16.64
C PRO A 145 6.11 8.02 -17.66
N VAL A 146 5.85 9.22 -17.17
CA VAL A 146 5.77 10.44 -18.01
C VAL A 146 7.07 11.18 -17.88
N GLU A 147 7.79 11.36 -19.01
CA GLU A 147 9.11 11.99 -19.05
C GLU A 147 10.11 11.41 -18.02
N GLY A 148 10.07 10.08 -17.82
CA GLY A 148 10.92 9.38 -16.84
C GLY A 148 10.50 9.52 -15.39
N ASN A 149 9.41 10.24 -15.09
CA ASN A 149 8.88 10.44 -13.74
C ASN A 149 7.67 9.55 -13.48
N ILE A 150 7.40 9.33 -12.19
CA ILE A 150 6.21 8.60 -11.71
C ILE A 150 4.94 9.31 -12.21
N ALA A 151 4.13 8.58 -13.01
CA ALA A 151 2.90 9.11 -13.59
C ALA A 151 1.77 9.28 -12.57
N GLN A 152 1.76 8.47 -11.49
CA GLN A 152 0.65 8.42 -10.55
C GLN A 152 1.18 8.37 -9.11
N LYS A 153 0.87 9.38 -8.31
CA LYS A 153 1.17 9.38 -6.88
C LYS A 153 -0.02 8.82 -6.11
N THR A 154 0.23 7.86 -5.24
CA THR A 154 -0.82 7.23 -4.43
C THR A 154 -1.59 8.25 -3.58
N GLU A 155 -0.90 9.17 -2.90
CA GLU A 155 -1.54 10.15 -2.01
C GLU A 155 -2.44 11.16 -2.74
N ASP A 156 -2.22 11.39 -4.04
CA ASP A 156 -3.13 12.24 -4.85
C ASP A 156 -4.49 11.57 -5.06
N LEU A 157 -4.53 10.23 -5.05
CA LEU A 157 -5.72 9.44 -5.30
C LEU A 157 -6.47 9.03 -4.02
N VAL A 158 -5.73 8.59 -3.01
CA VAL A 158 -6.32 8.07 -1.78
C VAL A 158 -6.26 9.07 -0.64
N GLY A 159 -5.37 10.04 -0.69
CA GLY A 159 -5.10 11.03 0.35
C GLY A 159 -3.84 10.75 1.17
N PRO A 160 -3.39 11.73 1.97
CA PRO A 160 -2.21 11.62 2.81
C PRO A 160 -2.32 10.46 3.82
N TYR A 161 -1.34 9.57 3.83
CA TYR A 161 -1.30 8.45 4.77
C TYR A 161 -1.29 8.90 6.23
N GLU A 162 -0.70 10.04 6.52
CA GLU A 162 -0.71 10.63 7.85
C GLU A 162 -2.13 10.86 8.40
N LEU A 163 -3.05 11.35 7.56
CA LEU A 163 -4.45 11.50 7.93
C LEU A 163 -5.12 10.13 8.11
N HIS A 164 -4.86 9.20 7.21
CA HIS A 164 -5.46 7.87 7.28
C HIS A 164 -5.02 7.07 8.50
N ASP A 165 -3.75 7.12 8.85
CA ASP A 165 -3.21 6.45 10.04
C ASP A 165 -3.79 7.04 11.31
N PHE A 166 -3.97 8.36 11.35
CA PHE A 166 -4.66 9.04 12.43
C PHE A 166 -6.13 8.61 12.54
N PHE A 167 -6.88 8.61 11.44
CA PHE A 167 -8.28 8.19 11.43
C PHE A 167 -8.43 6.73 11.85
N LEU A 168 -7.58 5.86 11.34
CA LEU A 168 -7.57 4.45 11.66
C LEU A 168 -7.36 4.20 13.16
N TYR A 169 -6.40 4.89 13.76
CA TYR A 169 -6.12 4.77 15.18
C TYR A 169 -7.32 5.18 16.03
N TYR A 170 -7.88 6.36 15.81
CA TYR A 170 -8.98 6.86 16.63
C TYR A 170 -10.29 6.10 16.40
N MET A 171 -10.53 5.63 15.19
CA MET A 171 -11.70 4.80 14.89
C MET A 171 -11.59 3.43 15.54
N LEU A 172 -10.50 2.70 15.33
CA LEU A 172 -10.40 1.30 15.79
C LEU A 172 -9.93 1.20 17.25
N ARG A 173 -8.94 1.98 17.67
CA ARG A 173 -8.38 1.87 19.01
C ARG A 173 -9.26 2.57 20.05
N CYS A 174 -9.82 3.72 19.70
CA CYS A 174 -10.60 4.55 20.62
C CYS A 174 -12.11 4.40 20.43
N GLY A 175 -12.58 3.80 19.33
CA GLY A 175 -14.00 3.63 19.03
C GLY A 175 -14.72 4.96 18.79
N TYR A 176 -14.02 5.99 18.31
CA TYR A 176 -14.61 7.31 18.12
C TYR A 176 -15.47 7.37 16.86
N ALA A 177 -16.62 8.03 16.98
CA ALA A 177 -17.49 8.34 15.87
C ALA A 177 -16.85 9.34 14.90
N PRO A 178 -17.27 9.40 13.62
CA PRO A 178 -16.68 10.25 12.60
C PRO A 178 -16.60 11.73 12.97
N ASP A 179 -17.64 12.28 13.58
CA ASP A 179 -17.70 13.68 14.05
C ASP A 179 -16.60 13.98 15.07
N LYS A 180 -16.35 13.04 15.98
CA LYS A 180 -15.29 13.20 16.99
C LYS A 180 -13.90 13.05 16.36
N VAL A 181 -13.71 12.07 15.46
CA VAL A 181 -12.45 11.94 14.72
C VAL A 181 -12.13 13.19 13.93
N TYR A 182 -13.14 13.76 13.26
CA TYR A 182 -13.00 15.02 12.51
C TYR A 182 -12.55 16.19 13.39
N ARG A 183 -13.23 16.40 14.53
CA ARG A 183 -12.89 17.50 15.46
C ARG A 183 -11.46 17.40 15.98
N ILE A 184 -11.03 16.21 16.39
CA ILE A 184 -9.66 15.99 16.88
C ILE A 184 -8.65 16.18 15.75
N ALA A 185 -8.95 15.72 14.53
CA ALA A 185 -8.08 15.89 13.37
C ALA A 185 -7.88 17.37 13.03
N ARG A 186 -8.93 18.21 13.08
CA ARG A 186 -8.83 19.65 12.85
C ARG A 186 -7.84 20.32 13.81
N GLU A 187 -7.94 20.01 15.10
CA GLU A 187 -7.04 20.56 16.12
C GLU A 187 -5.61 20.04 15.95
N THR A 188 -5.46 18.72 15.67
CA THR A 188 -4.13 18.10 15.55
C THR A 188 -3.36 18.57 14.34
N PHE A 189 -4.05 18.81 13.23
CA PHE A 189 -3.45 19.20 11.96
C PHE A 189 -3.66 20.68 11.62
N GLU A 190 -3.98 21.51 12.61
CA GLU A 190 -4.08 22.94 12.42
C GLU A 190 -2.81 23.52 11.79
N GLY A 191 -2.97 24.34 10.75
CA GLY A 191 -1.86 24.92 9.99
C GLY A 191 -1.20 23.99 8.97
N LYS A 192 -1.54 22.71 8.96
CA LYS A 192 -1.02 21.74 7.98
C LYS A 192 -2.05 21.35 6.92
N TYR A 193 -3.26 21.06 7.32
CA TYR A 193 -4.38 20.75 6.43
C TYR A 193 -5.57 21.66 6.74
N ASP A 194 -6.23 22.13 5.70
CA ASP A 194 -7.47 22.87 5.84
C ASP A 194 -8.67 21.95 6.13
N ASP A 195 -9.72 22.54 6.63
CA ASP A 195 -10.97 21.86 7.00
C ASP A 195 -11.57 21.03 5.86
N PRO A 196 -11.72 21.58 4.63
CA PRO A 196 -12.24 20.84 3.51
C PRO A 196 -11.39 19.61 3.16
N THR A 197 -10.07 19.70 3.26
CA THR A 197 -9.13 18.60 3.00
C THR A 197 -9.30 17.48 4.02
N ILE A 198 -9.33 17.81 5.32
CA ILE A 198 -9.54 16.82 6.37
C ILE A 198 -10.87 16.10 6.17
N ARG A 199 -11.94 16.85 5.91
CA ARG A 199 -13.29 16.30 5.68
C ARG A 199 -13.34 15.39 4.45
N LYS A 200 -12.76 15.82 3.34
CA LYS A 200 -12.67 15.05 2.10
C LYS A 200 -12.03 13.69 2.35
N TRP A 201 -10.88 13.67 3.00
CA TRP A 201 -10.12 12.44 3.20
C TRP A 201 -10.71 11.55 4.30
N LEU A 202 -11.35 12.13 5.30
CA LEU A 202 -12.10 11.34 6.29
C LEU A 202 -13.30 10.61 5.66
N LYS A 203 -14.07 11.28 4.79
CA LYS A 203 -15.14 10.64 4.00
C LYS A 203 -14.59 9.52 3.12
N ASN A 204 -13.49 9.78 2.41
CA ASN A 204 -12.83 8.77 1.58
C ASN A 204 -12.35 7.59 2.42
N PHE A 205 -11.76 7.83 3.59
CA PHE A 205 -11.33 6.80 4.53
C PHE A 205 -12.49 5.88 4.93
N TYR A 206 -13.59 6.41 5.45
CA TYR A 206 -14.74 5.59 5.84
C TYR A 206 -15.33 4.81 4.66
N ARG A 207 -15.50 5.46 3.52
CA ARG A 207 -16.01 4.80 2.32
C ARG A 207 -15.12 3.62 1.93
N ARG A 208 -13.81 3.82 1.82
CA ARG A 208 -12.86 2.77 1.43
C ARG A 208 -12.76 1.69 2.50
N PHE A 209 -12.65 2.07 3.75
CA PHE A 209 -12.53 1.12 4.85
C PHE A 209 -13.65 0.06 4.84
N PHE A 210 -14.88 0.46 4.59
CA PHE A 210 -16.00 -0.48 4.53
C PHE A 210 -16.08 -1.20 3.18
N THR A 211 -16.02 -0.49 2.06
CA THR A 211 -16.18 -1.10 0.73
C THR A 211 -15.06 -2.06 0.36
N GLN A 212 -13.88 -1.91 0.98
CA GLN A 212 -12.71 -2.75 0.72
C GLN A 212 -12.54 -3.92 1.71
N GLN A 213 -13.58 -4.23 2.50
CA GLN A 213 -13.50 -5.37 3.43
C GLN A 213 -13.28 -6.70 2.73
N PHE A 214 -13.79 -6.90 1.52
CA PHE A 214 -13.57 -8.12 0.76
C PHE A 214 -12.07 -8.39 0.50
N ASN A 215 -11.27 -7.33 0.25
CA ASN A 215 -9.81 -7.43 0.13
C ASN A 215 -9.17 -7.91 1.45
N ARG A 216 -9.63 -7.40 2.59
CA ARG A 216 -9.12 -7.80 3.90
C ARG A 216 -9.48 -9.23 4.29
N SER A 217 -10.57 -9.76 3.77
CA SER A 217 -11.02 -11.13 4.10
C SER A 217 -10.00 -12.20 3.69
N CYS A 218 -9.15 -11.94 2.71
CA CYS A 218 -8.12 -12.87 2.23
C CYS A 218 -6.68 -12.47 2.61
N LEU A 219 -6.50 -11.58 3.58
CA LEU A 219 -5.18 -11.19 4.04
C LEU A 219 -4.38 -12.39 4.60
N PRO A 220 -3.07 -12.45 4.36
CA PRO A 220 -2.19 -13.41 5.00
C PRO A 220 -2.10 -13.18 6.51
N ASP A 221 -1.56 -14.15 7.23
CA ASP A 221 -1.19 -13.96 8.62
C ASP A 221 -0.01 -12.99 8.74
N GLY A 222 0.07 -12.30 9.86
CA GLY A 222 1.15 -11.37 10.16
C GLY A 222 1.20 -11.01 11.64
N PRO A 223 2.27 -10.35 12.11
CA PRO A 223 2.41 -10.01 13.49
C PRO A 223 1.51 -8.83 13.86
N LYS A 224 0.96 -8.87 15.07
CA LYS A 224 0.35 -7.69 15.68
C LYS A 224 1.43 -6.90 16.41
N VAL A 225 1.87 -5.81 15.81
CA VAL A 225 2.96 -4.98 16.34
C VAL A 225 2.43 -3.94 17.34
N GLY A 226 1.34 -3.26 17.00
CA GLY A 226 0.74 -2.21 17.80
C GLY A 226 -0.59 -2.60 18.46
N SER A 227 -1.30 -1.58 18.94
CA SER A 227 -2.64 -1.74 19.55
C SER A 227 -3.77 -1.82 18.53
N VAL A 228 -3.51 -1.55 17.26
CA VAL A 228 -4.45 -1.67 16.13
C VAL A 228 -3.99 -2.79 15.22
N ALA A 229 -4.92 -3.60 14.74
CA ALA A 229 -4.68 -4.61 13.73
C ALA A 229 -5.94 -4.84 12.88
N LEU A 230 -5.75 -5.32 11.67
CA LEU A 230 -6.82 -5.51 10.68
C LEU A 230 -7.04 -6.99 10.34
N SER A 231 -6.46 -7.91 11.10
CA SER A 231 -6.59 -9.34 10.82
C SER A 231 -8.06 -9.78 10.85
N PRO A 232 -8.58 -10.36 9.77
CA PRO A 232 -9.95 -10.85 9.70
C PRO A 232 -10.20 -12.09 10.58
N ARG A 233 -9.11 -12.72 11.03
CA ARG A 233 -9.17 -13.94 11.86
C ARG A 233 -9.31 -13.64 13.36
N GLY A 234 -9.04 -12.40 13.77
CA GLY A 234 -9.09 -12.04 15.19
C GLY A 234 -9.52 -10.61 15.47
N ASP A 235 -8.73 -9.65 15.04
CA ASP A 235 -8.87 -8.25 15.48
C ASP A 235 -10.01 -7.49 14.80
N LEU A 236 -10.24 -7.69 13.50
CA LEU A 236 -11.28 -7.00 12.72
C LEU A 236 -12.17 -8.01 11.98
N ARG A 237 -13.15 -8.54 12.67
CA ARG A 237 -14.16 -9.41 12.07
C ARG A 237 -15.33 -8.55 11.59
N MET A 238 -15.32 -8.20 10.32
CA MET A 238 -16.37 -7.42 9.68
C MET A 238 -16.88 -8.15 8.44
N PRO A 239 -18.19 -8.21 8.19
CA PRO A 239 -18.72 -8.80 6.95
C PRO A 239 -18.32 -7.96 5.75
N SER A 240 -18.11 -8.62 4.60
CA SER A 240 -17.68 -7.94 3.35
C SER A 240 -18.73 -6.99 2.77
N ASP A 241 -19.98 -7.12 3.17
CA ASP A 241 -21.11 -6.26 2.78
C ASP A 241 -21.46 -5.18 3.82
N ALA A 242 -20.59 -4.95 4.82
CA ALA A 242 -20.78 -3.87 5.79
C ALA A 242 -20.87 -2.51 5.09
N CYS A 243 -21.88 -1.72 5.49
CA CYS A 243 -22.22 -0.46 4.85
C CYS A 243 -21.72 0.73 5.67
N ALA A 244 -21.06 1.68 5.00
CA ALA A 244 -20.53 2.90 5.60
C ALA A 244 -21.56 4.02 5.79
N ARG A 245 -22.81 3.84 5.35
CA ARG A 245 -23.78 4.93 5.18
C ARG A 245 -23.96 5.76 6.45
N ILE A 246 -24.17 5.11 7.61
CA ILE A 246 -24.38 5.80 8.88
C ILE A 246 -23.22 6.74 9.23
N TRP A 247 -21.98 6.31 9.00
CA TRP A 247 -20.79 7.12 9.25
C TRP A 247 -20.62 8.26 8.24
N LEU A 248 -20.97 8.01 6.97
CA LEU A 248 -20.91 9.05 5.93
C LEU A 248 -21.99 10.10 6.13
N ASP A 249 -23.21 9.71 6.50
CA ASP A 249 -24.31 10.63 6.79
C ASP A 249 -23.94 11.59 7.94
N GLN A 250 -23.29 11.10 9.02
CA GLN A 250 -22.75 11.96 10.08
C GLN A 250 -21.75 13.00 9.59
N LEU A 251 -20.97 12.69 8.58
CA LEU A 251 -19.99 13.61 7.97
C LEU A 251 -20.63 14.60 7.00
N GLU A 252 -21.86 14.39 6.57
CA GLU A 252 -22.62 15.38 5.79
C GLU A 252 -23.25 16.46 6.71
N GLU A 253 -23.55 16.11 7.96
CA GLU A 253 -24.19 17.01 8.93
C GLU A 253 -23.22 18.00 9.60
N ILE A 254 -21.92 17.81 9.44
CA ILE A 254 -20.83 18.66 9.90
C ILE A 254 -20.21 19.37 8.69
#